data_9b986cff653857558a77ec9d42fba9b4
#
_entry.id   9b986cff653857558a77ec9d42fba9b4
#
_cell.length_a   1.000
_cell.length_b   1.000
_cell.length_c   1.000
_cell.angle_alpha   90.00
_cell.angle_beta   90.00
_cell.angle_gamma   90.00
#
_symmetry.space_group_name_H-M   'P 1'
#
loop_
_entity.id
_entity.type
_entity.pdbx_description
1 polymer ?
#
loop_
_entity_poly.entity_id
_entity_poly.type
_entity_poly.pdbx_seq_one_letter_code
_entity_poly.pdbx_strand_id
1 'polypeptide(L)'
;VTAVGSFGYFISPIFTNYSLIEYGWNYTLFLFSLFLVTGLIAAFFVRSPKDNEIIENRSDQSLKEALSEALESKSYILLISGFFVCGFHITLVGTHVPKYVMDRGLEDWTAAAILALIGLFNIFGSLLSGYLSTKISKKFLLSVIYLLRGFSIAFFIFTPPSVLSAFIFGASFGFLWLSTVPATSGIVAHLFGTKFLGLLYGIVFLSHQIGSFFG
;
A
#
# COMPACT_ATOMS: atom_id res chain seq x y z
N VAL A 1 1.06 11.99 1.27
CA VAL A 1 2.17 11.13 1.72
C VAL A 1 2.27 9.87 0.88
N THR A 2 1.21 9.07 0.70
CA THR A 2 1.20 7.79 -0.04
C THR A 2 1.71 7.95 -1.48
N ALA A 3 1.24 8.97 -2.22
CA ALA A 3 1.66 9.22 -3.60
C ALA A 3 3.17 9.52 -3.73
N VAL A 4 3.74 10.23 -2.77
CA VAL A 4 5.20 10.52 -2.75
C VAL A 4 6.01 9.24 -2.49
N GLY A 5 5.54 8.38 -1.57
CA GLY A 5 6.16 7.06 -1.36
C GLY A 5 6.11 6.18 -2.60
N SER A 6 5.04 6.28 -3.40
CA SER A 6 4.87 5.55 -4.66
C SER A 6 5.90 5.95 -5.73
N PHE A 7 6.39 7.18 -5.71
CA PHE A 7 7.48 7.62 -6.59
C PHE A 7 8.77 6.84 -6.31
N GLY A 8 9.08 6.60 -5.02
CA GLY A 8 10.18 5.72 -4.64
C GLY A 8 9.98 4.29 -5.15
N TYR A 9 8.76 3.77 -5.06
CA TYR A 9 8.42 2.43 -5.56
C TYR A 9 8.51 2.33 -7.10
N PHE A 10 8.29 3.43 -7.82
CA PHE A 10 8.49 3.51 -9.28
C PHE A 10 9.97 3.46 -9.67
N ILE A 11 10.83 4.25 -9.00
CA ILE A 11 12.26 4.35 -9.35
C ILE A 11 13.05 3.12 -8.87
N SER A 12 12.72 2.60 -7.68
CA SER A 12 13.49 1.56 -7.01
C SER A 12 13.71 0.30 -7.85
N PRO A 13 12.71 -0.31 -8.54
CA PRO A 13 12.95 -1.52 -9.35
C PRO A 13 13.88 -1.27 -10.53
N ILE A 14 13.75 -0.11 -11.17
CA ILE A 14 14.60 0.28 -12.32
C ILE A 14 16.05 0.43 -11.85
N PHE A 15 16.24 1.18 -10.76
CA PHE A 15 17.56 1.38 -10.16
C PHE A 15 18.16 0.06 -9.65
N THR A 16 17.37 -0.77 -9.00
CA THR A 16 17.81 -2.07 -8.48
C THR A 16 18.26 -3.00 -9.60
N ASN A 17 17.45 -3.12 -10.67
CA ASN A 17 17.81 -3.96 -11.80
C ASN A 17 19.12 -3.51 -12.45
N TYR A 18 19.27 -2.22 -12.71
CA TYR A 18 20.52 -1.65 -13.24
C TYR A 18 21.72 -1.91 -12.31
N SER A 19 21.57 -1.60 -11.03
CA SER A 19 22.65 -1.73 -10.05
C SER A 19 23.06 -3.19 -9.81
N LEU A 20 22.10 -4.13 -9.85
CA LEU A 20 22.41 -5.57 -9.72
C LEU A 20 23.22 -6.09 -10.89
N ILE A 21 22.92 -5.67 -12.12
CA ILE A 21 23.61 -6.10 -13.33
C ILE A 21 25.05 -5.54 -13.36
N GLU A 22 25.21 -4.24 -13.06
CA GLU A 22 26.50 -3.54 -13.19
C GLU A 22 27.44 -3.80 -11.99
N TYR A 23 26.91 -3.83 -10.76
CA TYR A 23 27.74 -3.80 -9.55
C TYR A 23 27.50 -5.00 -8.59
N GLY A 24 26.53 -5.85 -8.89
CA GLY A 24 26.17 -6.98 -8.07
C GLY A 24 25.39 -6.61 -6.78
N TRP A 25 24.97 -7.64 -6.07
CA TRP A 25 24.02 -7.49 -4.94
C TRP A 25 24.61 -6.76 -3.72
N ASN A 26 25.88 -6.99 -3.39
CA ASN A 26 26.53 -6.38 -2.22
C ASN A 26 26.57 -4.85 -2.32
N TYR A 27 26.97 -4.35 -3.51
CA TYR A 27 27.05 -2.92 -3.76
C TYR A 27 25.66 -2.27 -3.84
N THR A 28 24.71 -2.96 -4.44
CA THR A 28 23.31 -2.51 -4.48
C THR A 28 22.73 -2.34 -3.08
N LEU A 29 22.94 -3.31 -2.17
CA LEU A 29 22.50 -3.18 -0.78
C LEU A 29 23.20 -2.04 -0.04
N PHE A 30 24.50 -1.85 -0.30
CA PHE A 30 25.24 -0.71 0.26
C PHE A 30 24.64 0.64 -0.19
N LEU A 31 24.32 0.79 -1.47
CA LEU A 31 23.65 2.01 -1.97
C LEU A 31 22.28 2.23 -1.30
N PHE A 32 21.46 1.19 -1.15
CA PHE A 32 20.19 1.32 -0.44
C PHE A 32 20.38 1.72 1.03
N SER A 33 21.42 1.23 1.69
CA SER A 33 21.72 1.64 3.07
C SER A 33 22.05 3.13 3.18
N LEU A 34 22.73 3.71 2.19
CA LEU A 34 22.97 5.16 2.13
C LEU A 34 21.68 5.96 1.97
N PHE A 35 20.71 5.47 1.18
CA PHE A 35 19.39 6.11 1.10
C PHE A 35 18.66 6.11 2.45
N LEU A 36 18.78 5.06 3.26
CA LEU A 36 18.18 5.05 4.60
C LEU A 36 18.79 6.11 5.53
N VAL A 37 20.09 6.40 5.39
CA VAL A 37 20.75 7.47 6.15
C VAL A 37 20.14 8.84 5.83
N THR A 38 19.79 9.10 4.58
CA THR A 38 19.11 10.37 4.21
C THR A 38 17.75 10.50 4.90
N GLY A 39 17.00 9.39 5.05
CA GLY A 39 15.75 9.35 5.80
C GLY A 39 15.96 9.66 7.29
N LEU A 40 17.02 9.12 7.89
CA LEU A 40 17.39 9.42 9.26
C LEU A 40 17.68 10.93 9.46
N ILE A 41 18.46 11.53 8.55
CA ILE A 41 18.74 12.96 8.58
C ILE A 41 17.45 13.77 8.45
N ALA A 42 16.56 13.40 7.49
CA ALA A 42 15.28 14.08 7.30
C ALA A 42 14.39 14.02 8.55
N ALA A 43 14.43 12.93 9.32
CA ALA A 43 13.65 12.77 10.55
C ALA A 43 13.99 13.82 11.62
N PHE A 44 15.23 14.32 11.67
CA PHE A 44 15.60 15.38 12.61
C PHE A 44 14.94 16.74 12.29
N PHE A 45 14.48 16.93 11.06
CA PHE A 45 13.78 18.16 10.65
C PHE A 45 12.27 18.08 10.81
N VAL A 46 11.73 16.90 11.14
CA VAL A 46 10.29 16.74 11.39
C VAL A 46 9.95 17.30 12.77
N ARG A 47 9.19 18.39 12.79
CA ARG A 47 8.65 18.96 14.03
C ARG A 47 7.34 18.26 14.38
N SER A 48 7.22 17.79 15.62
CA SER A 48 5.92 17.38 16.15
C SER A 48 5.02 18.61 16.36
N PRO A 49 3.73 18.54 15.99
CA PRO A 49 2.78 19.57 16.41
C PRO A 49 2.82 19.71 17.95
N LYS A 50 2.75 20.95 18.46
CA LYS A 50 2.65 21.15 19.91
C LYS A 50 1.34 20.56 20.41
N ASP A 51 1.36 19.85 21.51
CA ASP A 51 0.22 19.14 22.12
C ASP A 51 -1.01 20.05 22.37
N ASN A 52 -0.84 21.36 22.33
CA ASN A 52 -1.91 22.33 22.53
C ASN A 52 -2.89 22.49 21.33
N GLU A 53 -2.56 21.99 20.15
CA GLU A 53 -3.45 22.05 18.95
C GLU A 53 -4.35 20.82 18.80
N ILE A 54 -4.19 19.80 19.63
CA ILE A 54 -4.93 18.52 19.56
C ILE A 54 -6.20 18.53 20.45
N ILE A 55 -6.54 19.64 21.11
CA ILE A 55 -7.48 19.70 22.23
C ILE A 55 -8.96 19.92 21.81
N GLU A 56 -9.39 19.63 20.61
CA GLU A 56 -10.78 19.95 20.23
C GLU A 56 -11.73 18.76 19.97
N ASN A 57 -11.50 17.59 20.56
CA ASN A 57 -12.60 16.60 20.69
C ASN A 57 -12.36 15.72 21.93
N ARG A 58 -12.60 16.30 23.12
CA ARG A 58 -12.62 15.55 24.36
C ARG A 58 -13.95 14.79 24.46
N SER A 59 -14.02 13.60 23.89
CA SER A 59 -14.84 12.55 24.49
C SER A 59 -14.10 12.10 25.75
N ASP A 60 -14.78 11.97 26.89
CA ASP A 60 -14.18 11.45 28.15
C ASP A 60 -13.83 9.96 28.04
N GLN A 61 -13.97 9.38 26.85
CA GLN A 61 -13.70 8.00 26.54
C GLN A 61 -12.25 7.60 26.81
N SER A 62 -12.06 6.53 27.56
CA SER A 62 -10.75 5.93 27.83
C SER A 62 -10.27 5.09 26.64
N LEU A 63 -8.97 4.81 26.59
CA LEU A 63 -8.35 3.94 25.58
C LEU A 63 -9.01 2.55 25.55
N LYS A 64 -9.30 1.99 26.72
CA LYS A 64 -9.89 0.65 26.87
C LYS A 64 -11.31 0.60 26.31
N GLU A 65 -12.09 1.63 26.58
CA GLU A 65 -13.46 1.77 26.05
C GLU A 65 -13.45 1.89 24.52
N ALA A 66 -12.57 2.74 23.97
CA ALA A 66 -12.44 2.90 22.52
C ALA A 66 -12.04 1.58 21.82
N LEU A 67 -11.16 0.81 22.44
CA LEU A 67 -10.74 -0.48 21.90
C LEU A 67 -11.88 -1.53 21.99
N SER A 68 -12.61 -1.59 23.10
CA SER A 68 -13.75 -2.49 23.27
C SER A 68 -14.83 -2.18 22.23
N GLU A 69 -15.22 -0.91 22.10
CA GLU A 69 -16.20 -0.45 21.12
C GLU A 69 -15.76 -0.82 19.68
N ALA A 70 -14.49 -0.61 19.35
CA ALA A 70 -13.98 -0.94 18.03
C ALA A 70 -14.04 -2.44 17.75
N LEU A 71 -13.64 -3.29 18.70
CA LEU A 71 -13.65 -4.74 18.53
C LEU A 71 -15.07 -5.36 18.50
N GLU A 72 -16.05 -4.68 19.08
CA GLU A 72 -17.47 -5.06 18.99
C GLU A 72 -18.11 -4.62 17.66
N SER A 73 -17.51 -3.66 16.97
CA SER A 73 -18.02 -3.14 15.71
C SER A 73 -17.79 -4.11 14.55
N LYS A 74 -18.87 -4.67 13.99
CA LYS A 74 -18.81 -5.51 12.78
C LYS A 74 -18.13 -4.81 11.61
N SER A 75 -18.34 -3.52 11.45
CA SER A 75 -17.71 -2.72 10.39
C SER A 75 -16.20 -2.65 10.54
N TYR A 76 -15.71 -2.55 11.76
CA TYR A 76 -14.27 -2.51 12.04
C TYR A 76 -13.63 -3.88 11.83
N ILE A 77 -14.27 -4.97 12.26
CA ILE A 77 -13.79 -6.34 12.03
C ILE A 77 -13.71 -6.66 10.53
N LEU A 78 -14.74 -6.27 9.75
CA LEU A 78 -14.71 -6.43 8.30
C LEU A 78 -13.60 -5.58 7.64
N LEU A 79 -13.33 -4.39 8.18
CA LEU A 79 -12.23 -3.54 7.69
C LEU A 79 -10.86 -4.17 7.97
N ILE A 80 -10.65 -4.73 9.16
CA ILE A 80 -9.46 -5.52 9.53
C ILE A 80 -9.27 -6.69 8.56
N SER A 81 -10.33 -7.47 8.32
CA SER A 81 -10.29 -8.62 7.41
C SER A 81 -9.98 -8.21 5.98
N GLY A 82 -10.60 -7.14 5.48
CA GLY A 82 -10.31 -6.60 4.15
C GLY A 82 -8.87 -6.11 4.02
N PHE A 83 -8.34 -5.48 5.06
CA PHE A 83 -6.97 -4.96 5.01
C PHE A 83 -5.91 -6.08 5.17
N PHE A 84 -6.25 -7.18 5.84
CA PHE A 84 -5.47 -8.43 5.79
C PHE A 84 -5.32 -8.94 4.35
N VAL A 85 -6.43 -9.05 3.61
CA VAL A 85 -6.41 -9.46 2.19
C VAL A 85 -5.60 -8.47 1.34
N CYS A 86 -5.63 -7.18 1.67
CA CYS A 86 -4.79 -6.18 1.00
C CYS A 86 -3.31 -6.51 1.14
N GLY A 87 -2.85 -6.76 2.37
CA GLY A 87 -1.45 -7.13 2.65
C GLY A 87 -1.03 -8.40 1.92
N PHE A 88 -1.87 -9.43 1.99
CA PHE A 88 -1.65 -10.68 1.25
C PHE A 88 -1.42 -10.43 -0.25
N HIS A 89 -2.33 -9.71 -0.91
CA HIS A 89 -2.21 -9.42 -2.34
C HIS A 89 -0.96 -8.61 -2.70
N ILE A 90 -0.61 -7.63 -1.87
CA ILE A 90 0.55 -6.76 -2.11
C ILE A 90 1.85 -7.58 -2.09
N THR A 91 2.02 -8.42 -1.08
CA THR A 91 3.22 -9.24 -0.96
C THR A 91 3.24 -10.35 -2.01
N LEU A 92 2.11 -11.04 -2.23
CA LEU A 92 1.99 -12.04 -3.28
C LEU A 92 2.44 -11.49 -4.64
N VAL A 93 1.94 -10.33 -5.03
CA VAL A 93 2.29 -9.72 -6.32
C VAL A 93 3.73 -9.21 -6.32
N GLY A 94 4.15 -8.48 -5.28
CA GLY A 94 5.48 -7.90 -5.21
C GLY A 94 6.61 -8.94 -5.21
N THR A 95 6.37 -10.10 -4.59
CA THR A 95 7.36 -11.16 -4.43
C THR A 95 7.32 -12.16 -5.58
N HIS A 96 6.12 -12.61 -5.97
CA HIS A 96 5.98 -13.76 -6.87
C HIS A 96 5.81 -13.40 -8.34
N VAL A 97 5.26 -12.22 -8.68
CA VAL A 97 5.06 -11.84 -10.09
C VAL A 97 6.37 -11.71 -10.85
N PRO A 98 7.46 -11.15 -10.31
CA PRO A 98 8.74 -11.13 -11.00
C PRO A 98 9.19 -12.53 -11.42
N LYS A 99 9.19 -13.48 -10.49
CA LYS A 99 9.55 -14.87 -10.76
C LYS A 99 8.59 -15.53 -11.75
N TYR A 100 7.27 -15.30 -11.59
CA TYR A 100 6.25 -15.87 -12.47
C TYR A 100 6.44 -15.47 -13.94
N VAL A 101 6.76 -14.21 -14.24
CA VAL A 101 6.95 -13.76 -15.62
C VAL A 101 8.26 -14.34 -16.23
N MET A 102 9.31 -14.46 -15.43
CA MET A 102 10.56 -15.09 -15.85
C MET A 102 10.36 -16.58 -16.14
N ASP A 103 9.65 -17.32 -15.30
CA ASP A 103 9.31 -18.73 -15.50
C ASP A 103 8.43 -18.96 -16.73
N ARG A 104 7.72 -17.93 -17.20
CA ARG A 104 6.95 -17.94 -18.44
C ARG A 104 7.75 -17.51 -19.68
N GLY A 105 9.06 -17.31 -19.52
CA GLY A 105 10.00 -17.02 -20.62
C GLY A 105 10.06 -15.54 -21.01
N LEU A 106 9.54 -14.63 -20.18
CA LEU A 106 9.72 -13.20 -20.36
C LEU A 106 11.08 -12.76 -19.77
N GLU A 107 11.68 -11.74 -20.36
CA GLU A 107 12.99 -11.23 -19.96
C GLU A 107 12.93 -10.53 -18.59
N ASP A 108 14.04 -10.51 -17.85
CA ASP A 108 14.17 -9.95 -16.49
C ASP A 108 13.74 -8.49 -16.39
N TRP A 109 14.02 -7.69 -17.44
CA TRP A 109 13.59 -6.30 -17.48
C TRP A 109 12.07 -6.14 -17.44
N THR A 110 11.31 -7.13 -17.95
CA THR A 110 9.83 -7.12 -17.88
C THR A 110 9.37 -7.18 -16.43
N ALA A 111 10.02 -7.98 -15.59
CA ALA A 111 9.74 -8.08 -14.17
C ALA A 111 9.96 -6.74 -13.45
N ALA A 112 11.11 -6.10 -13.72
CA ALA A 112 11.40 -4.77 -13.17
C ALA A 112 10.40 -3.70 -13.67
N ALA A 113 10.03 -3.77 -14.95
CA ALA A 113 9.08 -2.84 -15.56
C ALA A 113 7.66 -2.97 -14.96
N ILE A 114 7.19 -4.18 -14.66
CA ILE A 114 5.90 -4.39 -13.97
C ILE A 114 5.90 -3.69 -12.62
N LEU A 115 6.94 -3.89 -11.80
CA LEU A 115 7.03 -3.26 -10.47
C LEU A 115 7.12 -1.73 -10.59
N ALA A 116 7.85 -1.22 -11.56
CA ALA A 116 7.92 0.21 -11.84
C ALA A 116 6.56 0.78 -12.27
N LEU A 117 5.83 0.08 -13.17
CA LEU A 117 4.48 0.47 -13.56
C LEU A 117 3.50 0.44 -12.38
N ILE A 118 3.60 -0.54 -11.50
CA ILE A 118 2.83 -0.58 -10.25
C ILE A 118 3.09 0.70 -9.45
N GLY A 119 4.36 1.09 -9.25
CA GLY A 119 4.72 2.32 -8.55
C GLY A 119 4.19 3.59 -9.21
N LEU A 120 4.35 3.69 -10.53
CA LEU A 120 3.91 4.85 -11.32
C LEU A 120 2.38 5.03 -11.26
N PHE A 121 1.63 3.97 -11.58
CA PHE A 121 0.17 4.04 -11.59
C PHE A 121 -0.43 4.17 -10.18
N ASN A 122 0.28 3.72 -9.14
CA ASN A 122 -0.12 3.93 -7.75
C ASN A 122 -0.14 5.41 -7.34
N ILE A 123 0.69 6.26 -7.95
CA ILE A 123 0.62 7.71 -7.73
C ILE A 123 -0.78 8.22 -8.11
N PHE A 124 -1.21 7.91 -9.33
CA PHE A 124 -2.51 8.35 -9.84
C PHE A 124 -3.68 7.71 -9.07
N GLY A 125 -3.59 6.41 -8.82
CA GLY A 125 -4.64 5.67 -8.10
C GLY A 125 -4.84 6.17 -6.68
N SER A 126 -3.77 6.41 -5.93
CA SER A 126 -3.85 6.90 -4.54
C SER A 126 -4.38 8.34 -4.46
N LEU A 127 -4.01 9.21 -5.40
CA LEU A 127 -4.54 10.57 -5.50
C LEU A 127 -6.04 10.56 -5.84
N LEU A 128 -6.44 9.78 -6.84
CA LEU A 128 -7.85 9.65 -7.22
C LEU A 128 -8.68 9.05 -6.10
N SER A 129 -8.20 8.00 -5.43
CA SER A 129 -8.88 7.39 -4.29
C SER A 129 -9.03 8.38 -3.14
N GLY A 130 -7.99 9.16 -2.84
CA GLY A 130 -8.06 10.24 -1.87
C GLY A 130 -9.16 11.25 -2.20
N TYR A 131 -9.22 11.70 -3.43
CA TYR A 131 -10.27 12.61 -3.91
C TYR A 131 -11.67 11.97 -3.86
N LEU A 132 -11.82 10.76 -4.40
CA LEU A 132 -13.11 10.06 -4.43
C LEU A 132 -13.63 9.75 -3.02
N SER A 133 -12.74 9.48 -2.05
CA SER A 133 -13.13 9.23 -0.65
C SER A 133 -13.84 10.42 0.01
N THR A 134 -13.72 11.62 -0.55
CA THR A 134 -14.46 12.82 -0.12
C THR A 134 -15.82 12.99 -0.81
N LYS A 135 -16.04 12.31 -1.93
CA LYS A 135 -17.23 12.49 -2.79
C LYS A 135 -18.22 11.33 -2.71
N ILE A 136 -17.73 10.12 -2.53
CA ILE A 136 -18.54 8.90 -2.51
C ILE A 136 -18.32 8.12 -1.21
N SER A 137 -19.20 7.15 -0.95
CA SER A 137 -19.05 6.27 0.21
C SER A 137 -17.71 5.54 0.18
N LYS A 138 -16.91 5.70 1.23
CA LYS A 138 -15.60 5.04 1.37
C LYS A 138 -15.72 3.52 1.36
N LYS A 139 -16.83 2.98 1.90
CA LYS A 139 -17.16 1.55 1.87
C LYS A 139 -17.34 1.07 0.43
N PHE A 140 -18.12 1.80 -0.37
CA PHE A 140 -18.34 1.46 -1.77
C PHE A 140 -17.03 1.54 -2.56
N LEU A 141 -16.25 2.60 -2.35
CA LEU A 141 -14.94 2.78 -2.99
C LEU A 141 -14.01 1.60 -2.71
N LEU A 142 -13.90 1.16 -1.44
CA LEU A 142 -13.09 -0.01 -1.07
C LEU A 142 -13.58 -1.28 -1.75
N SER A 143 -14.89 -1.52 -1.78
CA SER A 143 -15.46 -2.71 -2.42
C SER A 143 -15.13 -2.77 -3.91
N VAL A 144 -15.22 -1.64 -4.60
CA VAL A 144 -14.85 -1.53 -6.02
C VAL A 144 -13.36 -1.77 -6.23
N ILE A 145 -12.49 -1.19 -5.39
CA ILE A 145 -11.05 -1.39 -5.49
C ILE A 145 -10.69 -2.88 -5.31
N TYR A 146 -11.23 -3.56 -4.30
CA TYR A 146 -10.96 -4.98 -4.08
C TYR A 146 -11.47 -5.86 -5.20
N LEU A 147 -12.67 -5.57 -5.73
CA LEU A 147 -13.25 -6.29 -6.87
C LEU A 147 -12.36 -6.15 -8.11
N LEU A 148 -11.98 -4.92 -8.44
CA LEU A 148 -11.12 -4.65 -9.61
C LEU A 148 -9.72 -5.27 -9.45
N ARG A 149 -9.16 -5.34 -8.22
CA ARG A 149 -7.92 -6.12 -7.98
C ARG A 149 -8.09 -7.58 -8.29
N GLY A 150 -9.18 -8.19 -7.85
CA GLY A 150 -9.49 -9.59 -8.18
C GLY A 150 -9.54 -9.81 -9.69
N PHE A 151 -10.21 -8.92 -10.43
CA PHE A 151 -10.25 -8.98 -11.90
C PHE A 151 -8.88 -8.77 -12.54
N SER A 152 -8.07 -7.83 -12.04
CA SER A 152 -6.72 -7.59 -12.56
C SER A 152 -5.82 -8.83 -12.39
N ILE A 153 -5.86 -9.47 -11.23
CA ILE A 153 -5.12 -10.72 -10.97
C ILE A 153 -5.63 -11.86 -11.87
N ALA A 154 -6.95 -12.04 -11.93
CA ALA A 154 -7.56 -13.07 -12.77
C ALA A 154 -7.21 -12.87 -14.24
N PHE A 155 -7.32 -11.65 -14.76
CA PHE A 155 -6.89 -11.30 -16.11
C PHE A 155 -5.45 -11.74 -16.36
N PHE A 156 -4.52 -11.39 -15.46
CA PHE A 156 -3.11 -11.71 -15.64
C PHE A 156 -2.81 -13.21 -15.63
N ILE A 157 -3.51 -13.99 -14.78
CA ILE A 157 -3.32 -15.45 -14.69
C ILE A 157 -3.88 -16.17 -15.93
N PHE A 158 -5.05 -15.73 -16.41
CA PHE A 158 -5.75 -16.43 -17.50
C PHE A 158 -5.37 -15.92 -18.89
N THR A 159 -4.63 -14.81 -19.00
CA THR A 159 -4.16 -14.29 -20.30
C THR A 159 -2.81 -14.94 -20.67
N PRO A 160 -2.57 -15.25 -21.96
CA PRO A 160 -1.25 -15.70 -22.39
C PRO A 160 -0.15 -14.73 -21.99
N PRO A 161 0.98 -15.24 -21.46
CA PRO A 161 2.07 -14.40 -21.00
C PRO A 161 2.70 -13.62 -22.16
N SER A 162 2.70 -12.31 -22.06
CA SER A 162 3.32 -11.39 -23.01
C SER A 162 3.74 -10.11 -22.31
N VAL A 163 4.65 -9.35 -22.90
CA VAL A 163 5.05 -8.03 -22.37
C VAL A 163 3.82 -7.12 -22.25
N LEU A 164 2.90 -7.18 -23.21
CA LEU A 164 1.68 -6.37 -23.19
C LEU A 164 0.75 -6.75 -22.04
N SER A 165 0.48 -8.05 -21.83
CA SER A 165 -0.37 -8.51 -20.70
C SER A 165 0.26 -8.17 -19.35
N ALA A 166 1.57 -8.28 -19.23
CA ALA A 166 2.34 -7.90 -18.05
C ALA A 166 2.24 -6.39 -17.75
N PHE A 167 2.32 -5.55 -18.77
CA PHE A 167 2.19 -4.09 -18.61
C PHE A 167 0.77 -3.65 -18.28
N ILE A 168 -0.25 -4.24 -18.92
CA ILE A 168 -1.65 -3.99 -18.57
C ILE A 168 -1.91 -4.37 -17.11
N PHE A 169 -1.38 -5.52 -16.66
CA PHE A 169 -1.46 -5.94 -15.27
C PHE A 169 -0.76 -4.95 -14.34
N GLY A 170 0.51 -4.60 -14.62
CA GLY A 170 1.28 -3.65 -13.81
C GLY A 170 0.58 -2.30 -13.66
N ALA A 171 0.03 -1.78 -14.75
CA ALA A 171 -0.71 -0.51 -14.74
C ALA A 171 -2.03 -0.61 -13.96
N SER A 172 -2.87 -1.62 -14.26
CA SER A 172 -4.18 -1.78 -13.63
C SER A 172 -4.08 -2.12 -12.13
N PHE A 173 -3.22 -3.06 -11.77
CA PHE A 173 -2.99 -3.45 -10.39
C PHE A 173 -2.32 -2.31 -9.61
N GLY A 174 -1.35 -1.62 -10.22
CA GLY A 174 -0.68 -0.46 -9.64
C GLY A 174 -1.64 0.68 -9.31
N PHE A 175 -2.57 0.99 -10.21
CA PHE A 175 -3.60 2.00 -9.98
C PHE A 175 -4.46 1.68 -8.74
N LEU A 176 -4.63 0.42 -8.44
CA LEU A 176 -5.40 -0.06 -7.28
C LEU A 176 -4.53 -0.33 -6.04
N TRP A 177 -3.20 -0.29 -6.14
CA TRP A 177 -2.22 -0.79 -5.16
C TRP A 177 -2.42 -0.25 -3.76
N LEU A 178 -2.15 1.01 -3.49
CA LEU A 178 -2.39 1.66 -2.20
C LEU A 178 -3.62 2.57 -2.19
N SER A 179 -4.49 2.45 -3.19
CA SER A 179 -5.74 3.21 -3.27
C SER A 179 -6.71 2.92 -2.12
N THR A 180 -6.51 1.81 -1.41
CA THR A 180 -7.28 1.44 -0.21
C THR A 180 -6.91 2.26 1.03
N VAL A 181 -5.68 2.78 1.12
CA VAL A 181 -5.14 3.45 2.31
C VAL A 181 -5.94 4.70 2.72
N PRO A 182 -6.21 5.68 1.81
CA PRO A 182 -6.98 6.87 2.17
C PRO A 182 -8.40 6.55 2.62
N ALA A 183 -9.06 5.60 1.94
CA ALA A 183 -10.42 5.22 2.27
C ALA A 183 -10.49 4.46 3.62
N THR A 184 -9.54 3.57 3.90
CA THR A 184 -9.47 2.78 5.15
C THR A 184 -9.26 3.69 6.36
N SER A 185 -8.24 4.56 6.33
CA SER A 185 -8.00 5.51 7.42
C SER A 185 -9.18 6.45 7.62
N GLY A 186 -9.83 6.89 6.53
CA GLY A 186 -11.01 7.71 6.57
C GLY A 186 -12.25 7.01 7.15
N ILE A 187 -12.38 5.67 7.00
CA ILE A 187 -13.46 4.91 7.66
C ILE A 187 -13.20 4.83 9.16
N VAL A 188 -11.98 4.53 9.60
CA VAL A 188 -11.64 4.48 11.03
C VAL A 188 -11.90 5.82 11.69
N ALA A 189 -11.47 6.93 11.06
CA ALA A 189 -11.74 8.28 11.56
C ALA A 189 -13.23 8.62 11.63
N HIS A 190 -14.04 8.14 10.67
CA HIS A 190 -15.48 8.35 10.64
C HIS A 190 -16.22 7.54 11.71
N LEU A 191 -15.78 6.33 12.00
CA LEU A 191 -16.43 5.45 12.97
C LEU A 191 -16.09 5.81 14.43
N PHE A 192 -14.84 6.18 14.72
CA PHE A 192 -14.31 6.29 16.07
C PHE A 192 -13.70 7.67 16.38
N GLY A 193 -13.81 8.63 15.45
CA GLY A 193 -13.17 9.94 15.61
C GLY A 193 -11.65 9.92 15.45
N THR A 194 -11.02 11.04 15.78
CA THR A 194 -9.59 11.26 15.56
C THR A 194 -8.72 10.99 16.80
N LYS A 195 -9.32 10.99 18.01
CA LYS A 195 -8.60 10.87 19.29
C LYS A 195 -7.72 9.60 19.37
N PHE A 196 -8.27 8.45 18.96
CA PHE A 196 -7.59 7.15 18.99
C PHE A 196 -7.29 6.60 17.59
N LEU A 197 -7.34 7.47 16.57
CA LEU A 197 -7.14 7.07 15.17
C LEU A 197 -5.83 6.34 14.96
N GLY A 198 -4.74 6.84 15.55
CA GLY A 198 -3.42 6.21 15.40
C GLY A 198 -3.38 4.77 15.90
N LEU A 199 -3.99 4.51 17.06
CA LEU A 199 -4.06 3.15 17.61
C LEU A 199 -4.97 2.24 16.77
N LEU A 200 -6.21 2.68 16.52
CA LEU A 200 -7.20 1.86 15.83
C LEU A 200 -6.79 1.59 14.39
N TYR A 201 -6.26 2.58 13.68
CA TYR A 201 -5.70 2.37 12.36
C TYR A 201 -4.42 1.51 12.40
N GLY A 202 -3.62 1.63 13.46
CA GLY A 202 -2.45 0.77 13.70
C GLY A 202 -2.81 -0.71 13.80
N ILE A 203 -3.93 -1.05 14.47
CA ILE A 203 -4.44 -2.45 14.53
C ILE A 203 -4.89 -2.93 13.14
N VAL A 204 -5.58 -2.09 12.38
CA VAL A 204 -5.95 -2.41 10.99
C VAL A 204 -4.68 -2.65 10.16
N PHE A 205 -3.66 -1.82 10.35
CA PHE A 205 -2.38 -1.96 9.65
C PHE A 205 -1.59 -3.20 10.09
N LEU A 206 -1.69 -3.59 11.36
CA LEU A 206 -1.12 -4.84 11.85
C LEU A 206 -1.73 -6.05 11.13
N SER A 207 -3.04 -6.06 10.91
CA SER A 207 -3.68 -7.13 10.13
C SER A 207 -3.16 -7.21 8.70
N HIS A 208 -2.88 -6.07 8.08
CA HIS A 208 -2.23 -6.01 6.78
C HIS A 208 -0.85 -6.67 6.80
N GLN A 209 -0.04 -6.39 7.84
CA GLN A 209 1.29 -7.00 7.97
C GLN A 209 1.21 -8.52 8.18
N ILE A 210 0.22 -8.99 8.95
CA ILE A 210 -0.04 -10.42 9.10
C ILE A 210 -0.46 -11.02 7.74
N GLY A 211 -1.33 -10.35 6.99
CA GLY A 211 -1.67 -10.75 5.62
C GLY A 211 -0.46 -10.83 4.70
N SER A 212 0.44 -9.84 4.79
CA SER A 212 1.68 -9.79 4.03
C SER A 212 2.65 -10.93 4.36
N PHE A 213 2.63 -11.43 5.60
CA PHE A 213 3.43 -12.59 5.99
C PHE A 213 3.00 -13.88 5.27
N PHE A 214 1.73 -14.02 4.96
CA PHE A 214 1.17 -15.18 4.24
C PHE A 214 1.19 -15.04 2.71
N GLY A 215 1.38 -13.86 2.15
CA GLY A 215 1.45 -13.55 0.72
C GLY A 215 2.88 -13.56 0.21
#